data_a77a995906c596cf01185d2e91018d9f
#
_entry.id   a77a995906c596cf01185d2e91018d9f
#
_cell.length_a   1.000
_cell.length_b   1.000
_cell.length_c   1.000
_cell.angle_alpha   90.00
_cell.angle_beta   90.00
_cell.angle_gamma   90.00
#
_symmetry.space_group_name_H-M   'P 1'
#
loop_
_entity.id
_entity.type
_entity.pdbx_description
1 polymer ?
#
loop_
_entity_poly.entity_id
_entity_poly.type
_entity_poly.pdbx_seq_one_letter_code
_entity_poly.pdbx_strand_id
1 'polypeptide(L)'
;MPELLVDFITSLDGYGAAEGWPGWWGLEGPEYLGWLGDQPEGDYTILMGATTYRLMSGLAAEGEPGTDALAGMSKIVFSSTLKEPLDWPNTELIDRDAAEAVREMKDQAEARSMRTLGSISLCRSLLQAGLVDRFRVVVFPVITGKTGTDRIYDGYPDVGLDMISSRTFDGRSQLVEYVPRVLAGPPGTDG
;
A
#
# COMPACT_ATOMS: atom_id res chain seq x y z
N MET A 1 10.86 0.55 -17.41
CA MET A 1 9.61 1.26 -17.05
C MET A 1 9.51 1.28 -15.53
N PRO A 2 9.02 2.37 -14.95
CA PRO A 2 8.81 2.45 -13.50
C PRO A 2 7.85 1.36 -13.02
N GLU A 3 8.16 0.72 -11.90
CA GLU A 3 7.31 -0.28 -11.26
C GLU A 3 6.26 0.39 -10.38
N LEU A 4 5.07 -0.20 -10.28
CA LEU A 4 4.08 0.14 -9.26
C LEU A 4 3.87 -1.06 -8.32
N LEU A 5 4.26 -0.87 -7.07
CA LEU A 5 4.04 -1.81 -5.97
C LEU A 5 2.81 -1.38 -5.15
N VAL A 6 1.82 -2.24 -5.06
CA VAL A 6 0.77 -2.14 -4.03
C VAL A 6 1.20 -2.95 -2.82
N ASP A 7 1.22 -2.30 -1.66
CA ASP A 7 1.77 -2.85 -0.42
C ASP A 7 0.77 -2.70 0.74
N PHE A 8 0.47 -3.82 1.41
CA PHE A 8 -0.43 -3.87 2.55
C PHE A 8 0.12 -4.69 3.71
N ILE A 9 -0.25 -4.27 4.92
CA ILE A 9 -0.29 -5.17 6.08
C ILE A 9 -1.74 -5.58 6.32
N THR A 10 -2.00 -6.79 6.78
CA THR A 10 -3.36 -7.28 7.00
C THR A 10 -3.43 -8.34 8.11
N SER A 11 -4.58 -8.44 8.75
CA SER A 11 -4.96 -9.63 9.51
C SER A 11 -5.16 -10.83 8.57
N LEU A 12 -5.20 -12.04 9.12
CA LEU A 12 -5.44 -13.26 8.33
C LEU A 12 -6.79 -13.23 7.59
N ASP A 13 -7.78 -12.55 8.15
CA ASP A 13 -9.12 -12.39 7.57
C ASP A 13 -9.29 -11.12 6.73
N GLY A 14 -8.19 -10.42 6.39
CA GLY A 14 -8.16 -9.38 5.36
C GLY A 14 -8.51 -7.96 5.81
N TYR A 15 -8.32 -7.65 7.09
CA TYR A 15 -8.49 -6.28 7.59
C TYR A 15 -7.14 -5.55 7.72
N GLY A 16 -7.10 -4.29 7.31
CA GLY A 16 -5.92 -3.42 7.43
C GLY A 16 -5.78 -2.76 8.80
N ALA A 17 -6.86 -2.75 9.61
CA ALA A 17 -6.89 -2.18 10.96
C ALA A 17 -7.99 -2.84 11.80
N ALA A 18 -8.07 -2.48 13.08
CA ALA A 18 -9.11 -2.92 14.01
C ALA A 18 -9.39 -1.82 15.04
N GLU A 19 -10.53 -1.89 15.75
CA GLU A 19 -10.84 -0.98 16.85
C GLU A 19 -9.72 -1.00 17.90
N GLY A 20 -9.23 0.17 18.30
CA GLY A 20 -8.13 0.30 19.23
C GLY A 20 -6.78 -0.22 18.71
N TRP A 21 -6.62 -0.29 17.41
CA TRP A 21 -5.44 -0.86 16.75
C TRP A 21 -4.15 -0.09 17.12
N PRO A 22 -3.15 -0.76 17.75
CA PRO A 22 -1.92 -0.11 18.17
C PRO A 22 -0.85 -0.05 17.07
N GLY A 23 -1.17 -0.40 15.82
CA GLY A 23 -0.22 -0.73 14.76
C GLY A 23 0.20 -2.20 14.80
N TRP A 24 0.27 -2.84 13.63
CA TRP A 24 0.69 -4.26 13.46
C TRP A 24 0.11 -5.25 14.49
N TRP A 25 -1.03 -4.92 15.10
CA TRP A 25 -1.68 -5.68 16.21
C TRP A 25 -0.77 -5.99 17.40
N GLY A 26 0.31 -5.22 17.61
CA GLY A 26 1.33 -5.51 18.62
C GLY A 26 2.07 -6.83 18.39
N LEU A 27 2.12 -7.31 17.15
CA LEU A 27 2.70 -8.59 16.77
C LEU A 27 3.97 -8.45 15.92
N GLU A 28 4.44 -7.22 15.72
CA GLU A 28 5.72 -6.95 15.07
C GLU A 28 6.87 -7.59 15.86
N GLY A 29 7.85 -8.10 15.14
CA GLY A 29 9.04 -8.68 15.73
C GLY A 29 10.30 -8.13 15.09
N PRO A 30 11.49 -8.46 15.63
CA PRO A 30 12.75 -7.88 15.18
C PRO A 30 13.10 -8.20 13.72
N GLU A 31 12.73 -9.38 13.21
CA GLU A 31 12.97 -9.73 11.80
C GLU A 31 12.10 -8.90 10.85
N TYR A 32 10.82 -8.70 11.20
CA TYR A 32 9.92 -7.87 10.44
C TYR A 32 10.36 -6.40 10.44
N LEU A 33 10.69 -5.86 11.62
CA LEU A 33 11.14 -4.47 11.74
C LEU A 33 12.47 -4.21 11.04
N GLY A 34 13.42 -5.16 11.11
CA GLY A 34 14.68 -5.09 10.36
C GLY A 34 14.42 -5.07 8.85
N TRP A 35 13.57 -5.96 8.35
CA TRP A 35 13.20 -5.97 6.95
C TRP A 35 12.51 -4.66 6.53
N LEU A 36 11.64 -4.11 7.36
CA LEU A 36 10.94 -2.85 7.07
C LEU A 36 11.92 -1.67 6.94
N GLY A 37 13.00 -1.66 7.74
CA GLY A 37 14.05 -0.66 7.65
C GLY A 37 14.96 -0.81 6.43
N ASP A 38 15.15 -2.03 5.95
CA ASP A 38 16.08 -2.38 4.86
C ASP A 38 15.37 -2.58 3.50
N GLN A 39 14.12 -2.12 3.36
CA GLN A 39 13.38 -2.30 2.11
C GLN A 39 14.09 -1.67 0.91
N PRO A 40 14.24 -2.42 -0.22
CA PRO A 40 14.86 -1.90 -1.43
C PRO A 40 14.05 -0.77 -2.09
N GLU A 41 12.77 -0.64 -1.74
CA GLU A 41 11.86 0.39 -2.25
C GLU A 41 11.97 1.74 -1.51
N GLY A 42 13.06 1.98 -0.79
CA GLY A 42 13.29 3.21 -0.03
C GLY A 42 13.37 4.49 -0.87
N ASP A 43 13.64 4.38 -2.17
CA ASP A 43 13.69 5.48 -3.14
C ASP A 43 12.42 5.61 -4.01
N TYR A 44 11.42 4.72 -3.82
CA TYR A 44 10.15 4.80 -4.56
C TYR A 44 9.35 6.04 -4.15
N THR A 45 8.61 6.59 -5.10
CA THR A 45 7.61 7.62 -4.80
C THR A 45 6.41 6.98 -4.10
N ILE A 46 6.02 7.52 -2.94
CA ILE A 46 4.89 7.02 -2.17
C ILE A 46 3.59 7.60 -2.74
N LEU A 47 2.64 6.74 -3.04
CA LEU A 47 1.28 7.11 -3.45
C LEU A 47 0.30 6.89 -2.32
N MET A 48 -0.58 7.85 -2.07
CA MET A 48 -1.62 7.71 -1.04
C MET A 48 -2.87 8.54 -1.37
N GLY A 49 -3.98 8.22 -0.74
CA GLY A 49 -5.19 9.03 -0.76
C GLY A 49 -5.28 9.99 0.44
N ALA A 50 -6.28 10.86 0.43
CA ALA A 50 -6.46 11.89 1.45
C ALA A 50 -6.57 11.35 2.89
N THR A 51 -7.25 10.21 3.09
CA THR A 51 -7.43 9.63 4.43
C THR A 51 -6.09 9.19 5.01
N THR A 52 -5.30 8.45 4.22
CA THR A 52 -3.95 8.03 4.62
C THR A 52 -3.04 9.23 4.85
N TYR A 53 -3.10 10.24 3.96
CA TYR A 53 -2.33 11.46 4.15
C TYR A 53 -2.63 12.14 5.48
N ARG A 54 -3.90 12.35 5.82
CA ARG A 54 -4.28 13.01 7.10
C ARG A 54 -3.81 12.22 8.32
N LEU A 55 -3.94 10.89 8.27
CA LEU A 55 -3.45 10.02 9.34
C LEU A 55 -1.94 10.13 9.49
N MET A 56 -1.20 9.91 8.41
CA MET A 56 0.26 9.83 8.46
C MET A 56 0.92 11.19 8.71
N SER A 57 0.39 12.28 8.15
CA SER A 57 0.89 13.63 8.42
C SER A 57 0.62 14.05 9.88
N GLY A 58 -0.50 13.60 10.46
CA GLY A 58 -0.79 13.79 11.88
C GLY A 58 0.22 13.07 12.78
N LEU A 59 0.47 11.78 12.52
CA LEU A 59 1.48 10.99 13.23
C LEU A 59 2.89 11.60 13.09
N ALA A 60 3.24 12.08 11.91
CA ALA A 60 4.52 12.78 11.68
C ALA A 60 4.63 14.08 12.48
N ALA A 61 3.54 14.85 12.59
CA ALA A 61 3.50 16.08 13.41
C ALA A 61 3.64 15.79 14.91
N GLU A 62 3.18 14.63 15.36
CA GLU A 62 3.32 14.15 16.75
C GLU A 62 4.70 13.51 17.03
N GLY A 63 5.53 13.33 15.99
CA GLY A 63 6.88 12.74 16.10
C GLY A 63 6.87 11.24 16.34
N GLU A 64 5.84 10.53 15.82
CA GLU A 64 5.75 9.08 15.95
C GLU A 64 6.93 8.38 15.25
N PRO A 65 7.54 7.36 15.90
CA PRO A 65 8.67 6.63 15.37
C PRO A 65 8.39 6.05 13.97
N GLY A 66 9.37 6.18 13.06
CA GLY A 66 9.28 5.68 11.68
C GLY A 66 8.69 6.68 10.69
N THR A 67 8.07 7.77 11.14
CA THR A 67 7.55 8.83 10.24
C THR A 67 8.64 9.70 9.65
N ASP A 68 9.79 9.82 10.31
CA ASP A 68 10.96 10.59 9.82
C ASP A 68 11.50 10.07 8.49
N ALA A 69 11.57 8.74 8.34
CA ALA A 69 12.00 8.12 7.09
C ALA A 69 11.05 8.46 5.94
N LEU A 70 9.74 8.48 6.21
CA LEU A 70 8.72 8.84 5.23
C LEU A 70 8.74 10.34 4.88
N ALA A 71 9.13 11.20 5.82
CA ALA A 71 9.22 12.65 5.58
C ALA A 71 10.25 13.00 4.49
N GLY A 72 11.35 12.25 4.43
CA GLY A 72 12.39 12.42 3.41
C GLY A 72 12.01 11.90 2.01
N MET A 73 11.01 11.02 1.91
CA MET A 73 10.62 10.40 0.65
C MET A 73 9.71 11.31 -0.19
N SER A 74 9.78 11.16 -1.52
CA SER A 74 8.82 11.79 -2.43
C SER A 74 7.44 11.17 -2.24
N LYS A 75 6.41 12.01 -2.14
CA LYS A 75 5.03 11.59 -1.91
C LYS A 75 4.07 12.26 -2.87
N ILE A 76 3.06 11.52 -3.32
CA ILE A 76 1.94 12.02 -4.10
C ILE A 76 0.64 11.66 -3.39
N VAL A 77 -0.19 12.66 -3.19
CA VAL A 77 -1.53 12.49 -2.61
C VAL A 77 -2.60 12.74 -3.67
N PHE A 78 -3.43 11.74 -3.90
CA PHE A 78 -4.59 11.87 -4.79
C PHE A 78 -5.82 12.31 -3.99
N SER A 79 -6.31 13.52 -4.28
CA SER A 79 -7.48 14.06 -3.57
C SER A 79 -8.10 15.26 -4.29
N SER A 80 -9.42 15.24 -4.41
CA SER A 80 -10.21 16.40 -4.86
C SER A 80 -10.65 17.33 -3.72
N THR A 81 -10.37 16.97 -2.46
CA THR A 81 -10.86 17.70 -1.28
C THR A 81 -9.76 18.39 -0.47
N LEU A 82 -8.52 17.95 -0.60
CA LEU A 82 -7.38 18.65 -0.02
C LEU A 82 -7.02 19.88 -0.82
N LYS A 83 -6.33 20.81 -0.18
CA LYS A 83 -5.82 22.07 -0.79
C LYS A 83 -4.36 22.22 -0.47
N GLU A 84 -3.61 22.81 -1.40
CA GLU A 84 -2.24 23.24 -1.17
C GLU A 84 -2.18 24.54 -0.34
N PRO A 85 -1.10 24.76 0.41
CA PRO A 85 0.06 23.83 0.60
C PRO A 85 -0.28 22.66 1.50
N LEU A 86 0.38 21.51 1.26
CA LEU A 86 0.34 20.36 2.17
C LEU A 86 1.45 20.48 3.21
N ASP A 87 1.12 20.19 4.47
CA ASP A 87 2.05 20.39 5.62
C ASP A 87 3.18 19.35 5.69
N TRP A 88 2.99 18.18 5.07
CA TRP A 88 4.01 17.13 5.10
C TRP A 88 5.05 17.35 4.01
N PRO A 89 6.36 17.46 4.34
CA PRO A 89 7.41 17.77 3.36
C PRO A 89 7.46 16.77 2.19
N ASN A 90 7.95 17.23 1.04
CA ASN A 90 8.12 16.42 -0.17
C ASN A 90 6.82 15.76 -0.66
N THR A 91 5.70 16.44 -0.51
CA THR A 91 4.38 15.95 -0.88
C THR A 91 3.75 16.82 -1.97
N GLU A 92 3.32 16.20 -3.05
CA GLU A 92 2.60 16.80 -4.17
C GLU A 92 1.11 16.40 -4.10
N LEU A 93 0.21 17.33 -4.41
CA LEU A 93 -1.22 17.07 -4.52
C LEU A 93 -1.61 16.92 -6.00
N ILE A 94 -2.30 15.83 -6.30
CA ILE A 94 -2.94 15.60 -7.61
C ILE A 94 -4.46 15.48 -7.40
N ASP A 95 -5.23 16.39 -8.02
CA ASP A 95 -6.69 16.50 -7.88
C ASP A 95 -7.47 15.89 -9.06
N ARG A 96 -6.82 15.06 -9.87
CA ARG A 96 -7.41 14.37 -11.02
C ARG A 96 -7.40 12.83 -10.82
N ASP A 97 -7.91 12.10 -11.80
CA ASP A 97 -7.96 10.63 -11.76
C ASP A 97 -6.58 10.02 -11.54
N ALA A 98 -6.49 9.17 -10.51
CA ALA A 98 -5.23 8.57 -10.08
C ALA A 98 -4.70 7.55 -11.09
N ALA A 99 -5.58 6.79 -11.76
CA ALA A 99 -5.15 5.78 -12.73
C ALA A 99 -4.59 6.45 -14.00
N GLU A 100 -5.18 7.56 -14.44
CA GLU A 100 -4.64 8.36 -15.56
C GLU A 100 -3.28 8.95 -15.20
N ALA A 101 -3.16 9.57 -14.03
CA ALA A 101 -1.91 10.16 -13.57
C ALA A 101 -0.78 9.12 -13.44
N VAL A 102 -1.06 7.97 -12.84
CA VAL A 102 -0.07 6.90 -12.68
C VAL A 102 0.32 6.30 -14.04
N ARG A 103 -0.61 6.16 -14.99
CA ARG A 103 -0.29 5.71 -16.34
C ARG A 103 0.70 6.66 -17.03
N GLU A 104 0.45 7.96 -16.96
CA GLU A 104 1.37 8.97 -17.51
C GLU A 104 2.75 8.92 -16.84
N MET A 105 2.80 8.71 -15.51
CA MET A 105 4.07 8.56 -14.80
C MET A 105 4.83 7.31 -15.27
N LYS A 106 4.13 6.20 -15.48
CA LYS A 106 4.75 4.95 -15.97
C LYS A 106 5.29 5.08 -17.39
N ASP A 107 4.71 5.95 -18.21
CA ASP A 107 5.19 6.20 -19.57
C ASP A 107 6.46 7.06 -19.63
N GLN A 108 6.84 7.70 -18.53
CA GLN A 108 8.06 8.52 -18.44
C GLN A 108 9.28 7.64 -18.12
N ALA A 109 10.24 7.58 -19.03
CA ALA A 109 11.42 6.70 -18.90
C ALA A 109 12.28 7.00 -17.65
N GLU A 110 12.32 8.25 -17.21
CA GLU A 110 13.12 8.74 -16.06
C GLU A 110 12.30 8.76 -14.74
N ALA A 111 11.03 8.38 -14.77
CA ALA A 111 10.22 8.39 -13.56
C ALA A 111 10.70 7.31 -12.56
N ARG A 112 10.60 7.65 -11.28
CA ARG A 112 10.87 6.69 -10.21
C ARG A 112 9.77 5.65 -10.13
N SER A 113 10.11 4.45 -9.69
CA SER A 113 9.13 3.46 -9.28
C SER A 113 8.27 3.99 -8.14
N MET A 114 7.08 3.44 -8.00
CA MET A 114 6.05 3.93 -7.08
C MET A 114 5.60 2.80 -6.14
N ARG A 115 5.23 3.16 -4.92
CA ARG A 115 4.57 2.24 -3.99
C ARG A 115 3.41 2.93 -3.28
N THR A 116 2.39 2.18 -2.95
CA THR A 116 1.28 2.70 -2.16
C THR A 116 1.60 2.65 -0.66
N LEU A 117 1.10 3.65 0.07
CA LEU A 117 1.04 3.63 1.53
C LEU A 117 -0.44 3.65 1.93
N GLY A 118 -1.15 2.60 1.54
CA GLY A 118 -2.60 2.56 1.77
C GLY A 118 -3.36 3.52 0.86
N SER A 119 -4.52 3.80 1.19
CA SER A 119 -5.85 4.02 0.68
C SER A 119 -6.35 2.83 -0.10
N ILE A 120 -7.29 2.11 0.48
CA ILE A 120 -7.93 0.93 -0.13
C ILE A 120 -8.55 1.29 -1.47
N SER A 121 -9.24 2.42 -1.55
CA SER A 121 -9.88 2.89 -2.78
C SER A 121 -8.87 3.22 -3.89
N LEU A 122 -7.73 3.82 -3.56
CA LEU A 122 -6.66 4.08 -4.50
C LEU A 122 -6.08 2.77 -5.04
N CYS A 123 -5.69 1.85 -4.16
CA CYS A 123 -5.11 0.56 -4.54
C CYS A 123 -6.08 -0.24 -5.41
N ARG A 124 -7.37 -0.25 -5.08
CA ARG A 124 -8.42 -0.88 -5.90
C ARG A 124 -8.48 -0.26 -7.30
N SER A 125 -8.52 1.06 -7.42
CA SER A 125 -8.57 1.74 -8.72
C SER A 125 -7.36 1.44 -9.58
N LEU A 126 -6.16 1.45 -9.00
CA LEU A 126 -4.92 1.14 -9.71
C LEU A 126 -4.88 -0.33 -10.17
N LEU A 127 -5.36 -1.24 -9.34
CA LEU A 127 -5.45 -2.66 -9.69
C LEU A 127 -6.47 -2.89 -10.81
N GLN A 128 -7.66 -2.30 -10.70
CA GLN A 128 -8.70 -2.37 -11.74
C GLN A 128 -8.23 -1.84 -13.09
N ALA A 129 -7.38 -0.81 -13.08
CA ALA A 129 -6.78 -0.22 -14.29
C ALA A 129 -5.63 -1.06 -14.87
N GLY A 130 -5.25 -2.20 -14.25
CA GLY A 130 -4.16 -3.06 -14.69
C GLY A 130 -2.78 -2.41 -14.61
N LEU A 131 -2.58 -1.45 -13.68
CA LEU A 131 -1.35 -0.67 -13.54
C LEU A 131 -0.38 -1.25 -12.53
N VAL A 132 -0.81 -2.21 -11.70
CA VAL A 132 -0.02 -2.79 -10.62
C VAL A 132 0.89 -3.88 -11.16
N ASP A 133 2.20 -3.71 -10.99
CA ASP A 133 3.21 -4.68 -11.43
C ASP A 133 3.52 -5.70 -10.34
N ARG A 134 3.47 -5.26 -9.06
CA ARG A 134 3.75 -6.11 -7.90
C ARG A 134 2.73 -5.84 -6.80
N PHE A 135 2.21 -6.92 -6.22
CA PHE A 135 1.27 -6.88 -5.10
C PHE A 135 1.86 -7.62 -3.91
N ARG A 136 2.14 -6.87 -2.84
CA ARG A 136 2.77 -7.38 -1.63
C ARG A 136 1.82 -7.29 -0.45
N VAL A 137 1.76 -8.34 0.34
CA VAL A 137 0.98 -8.38 1.57
C VAL A 137 1.80 -9.00 2.69
N VAL A 138 1.85 -8.34 3.85
CA VAL A 138 2.32 -8.95 5.09
C VAL A 138 1.11 -9.34 5.92
N VAL A 139 0.91 -10.64 6.07
CA VAL A 139 -0.19 -11.23 6.83
C VAL A 139 0.25 -11.47 8.27
N PHE A 140 -0.40 -10.80 9.20
CA PHE A 140 -0.19 -11.01 10.64
C PHE A 140 -1.10 -12.13 11.15
N PRO A 141 -0.63 -12.95 12.12
CA PRO A 141 -1.33 -14.13 12.60
C PRO A 141 -2.45 -13.77 13.58
N VAL A 142 -3.43 -13.01 13.13
CA VAL A 142 -4.58 -12.55 13.90
C VAL A 142 -5.84 -12.56 13.06
N ILE A 143 -6.97 -12.86 13.68
CA ILE A 143 -8.31 -12.73 13.11
C ILE A 143 -9.03 -11.62 13.86
N THR A 144 -9.51 -10.61 13.14
CA THR A 144 -10.16 -9.42 13.71
C THR A 144 -11.63 -9.30 13.29
N GLY A 145 -12.28 -10.38 12.96
CA GLY A 145 -13.63 -10.43 12.40
C GLY A 145 -14.70 -9.63 13.16
N LYS A 146 -14.55 -9.44 14.49
CA LYS A 146 -15.47 -8.65 15.30
C LYS A 146 -15.12 -7.16 15.34
N THR A 147 -13.84 -6.82 15.39
CA THR A 147 -13.32 -5.46 15.60
C THR A 147 -12.57 -4.93 14.39
N GLY A 148 -12.41 -5.75 13.36
CA GLY A 148 -11.69 -5.38 12.14
C GLY A 148 -12.35 -4.21 11.42
N THR A 149 -11.51 -3.29 10.95
CA THR A 149 -11.87 -2.15 10.10
C THR A 149 -11.01 -2.19 8.85
N ASP A 150 -11.45 -1.53 7.78
CA ASP A 150 -10.69 -1.43 6.53
C ASP A 150 -10.41 -2.79 5.86
N ARG A 151 -11.47 -3.43 5.36
CA ARG A 151 -11.34 -4.65 4.54
C ARG A 151 -10.62 -4.35 3.24
N ILE A 152 -9.38 -4.85 3.10
CA ILE A 152 -8.49 -4.42 2.01
C ILE A 152 -8.89 -4.96 0.64
N TYR A 153 -9.65 -6.06 0.57
CA TYR A 153 -10.03 -6.70 -0.71
C TYR A 153 -11.45 -6.35 -1.19
N ASP A 154 -12.21 -5.58 -0.42
CA ASP A 154 -13.61 -5.27 -0.78
C ASP A 154 -13.69 -4.45 -2.07
N GLY A 155 -14.49 -4.96 -3.01
CA GLY A 155 -14.72 -4.33 -4.30
C GLY A 155 -13.56 -4.46 -5.30
N TYR A 156 -12.59 -5.33 -5.04
CA TYR A 156 -11.58 -5.68 -6.03
C TYR A 156 -12.22 -6.49 -7.18
N PRO A 157 -11.68 -6.39 -8.41
CA PRO A 157 -12.01 -7.35 -9.46
C PRO A 157 -11.48 -8.74 -9.10
N ASP A 158 -11.90 -9.76 -9.84
CA ASP A 158 -11.23 -11.05 -9.76
C ASP A 158 -9.79 -10.93 -10.30
N VAL A 159 -8.81 -11.39 -9.53
CA VAL A 159 -7.38 -11.24 -9.82
C VAL A 159 -6.67 -12.58 -9.65
N GLY A 160 -6.01 -13.03 -10.70
CA GLY A 160 -5.01 -14.10 -10.60
C GLY A 160 -3.72 -13.55 -10.01
N LEU A 161 -3.07 -14.32 -9.14
CA LEU A 161 -1.87 -13.91 -8.42
C LEU A 161 -0.76 -14.94 -8.69
N ASP A 162 0.25 -14.56 -9.46
CA ASP A 162 1.43 -15.38 -9.72
C ASP A 162 2.51 -15.07 -8.68
N MET A 163 2.76 -16.02 -7.76
CA MET A 163 3.69 -15.82 -6.65
C MET A 163 5.13 -15.66 -7.14
N ILE A 164 5.79 -14.60 -6.68
CA ILE A 164 7.20 -14.32 -6.96
C ILE A 164 8.10 -14.47 -5.75
N SER A 165 7.58 -14.23 -4.53
CA SER A 165 8.33 -14.46 -3.29
C SER A 165 7.42 -14.76 -2.11
N SER A 166 7.99 -15.42 -1.11
CA SER A 166 7.36 -15.57 0.20
C SER A 166 8.43 -15.62 1.29
N ARG A 167 8.13 -15.06 2.46
CA ARG A 167 9.02 -15.07 3.62
C ARG A 167 8.21 -15.12 4.92
N THR A 168 8.71 -15.85 5.90
CA THR A 168 8.16 -15.81 7.26
C THR A 168 9.06 -14.94 8.13
N PHE A 169 8.47 -14.05 8.92
CA PHE A 169 9.16 -13.24 9.91
C PHE A 169 8.82 -13.70 11.32
N ASP A 170 9.82 -13.75 12.18
CA ASP A 170 9.67 -14.05 13.61
C ASP A 170 8.90 -15.36 13.87
N GLY A 171 8.93 -16.30 12.91
CA GLY A 171 8.21 -17.56 12.96
C GLY A 171 6.67 -17.46 12.92
N ARG A 172 6.10 -16.28 12.56
CA ARG A 172 4.64 -16.05 12.67
C ARG A 172 4.01 -15.19 11.58
N SER A 173 4.59 -14.05 11.21
CA SER A 173 4.03 -13.21 10.15
C SER A 173 4.53 -13.64 8.79
N GLN A 174 3.69 -13.57 7.77
CA GLN A 174 4.04 -13.99 6.41
C GLN A 174 4.00 -12.84 5.42
N LEU A 175 5.11 -12.59 4.75
CA LEU A 175 5.16 -11.77 3.54
C LEU A 175 4.91 -12.68 2.34
N VAL A 176 4.03 -12.22 1.44
CA VAL A 176 3.82 -12.83 0.13
C VAL A 176 3.80 -11.73 -0.93
N GLU A 177 4.44 -12.01 -2.05
CA GLU A 177 4.50 -11.09 -3.19
C GLU A 177 4.08 -11.81 -4.47
N TYR A 178 3.34 -11.07 -5.30
CA TYR A 178 2.73 -11.59 -6.51
C TYR A 178 2.84 -10.59 -7.65
N VAL A 179 2.81 -11.11 -8.88
CA VAL A 179 2.39 -10.37 -10.07
C VAL A 179 0.88 -10.54 -10.22
N PRO A 180 0.09 -9.47 -10.09
CA PRO A 180 -1.36 -9.56 -10.22
C PRO A 180 -1.78 -9.52 -11.69
N ARG A 181 -2.81 -10.29 -12.03
CA ARG A 181 -3.46 -10.28 -13.35
C ARG A 181 -4.97 -10.18 -13.18
N VAL A 182 -5.56 -9.08 -13.63
CA VAL A 182 -7.02 -8.91 -13.61
C VAL A 182 -7.66 -9.93 -14.55
N LEU A 183 -8.64 -10.66 -14.06
CA LEU A 183 -9.35 -11.69 -14.81
C LEU A 183 -10.57 -11.11 -15.52
N ALA A 184 -10.89 -11.65 -16.69
CA ALA A 184 -12.09 -11.28 -17.44
C ALA A 184 -13.38 -11.94 -16.91
N GLY A 185 -13.25 -12.93 -16.01
CA GLY A 185 -14.36 -13.68 -15.42
C GLY A 185 -13.93 -14.41 -14.15
N PRO A 186 -14.79 -15.25 -13.58
CA PRO A 186 -14.49 -15.98 -12.34
C PRO A 186 -13.21 -16.82 -12.46
N PRO A 187 -12.42 -16.95 -11.38
CA PRO A 187 -11.22 -17.79 -11.39
C PRO A 187 -11.50 -19.22 -11.82
N GLY A 188 -10.64 -19.76 -12.68
CA GLY A 188 -10.77 -21.15 -13.19
C GLY A 188 -11.72 -21.31 -14.37
N THR A 189 -12.27 -20.24 -14.92
CA THR A 189 -13.13 -20.28 -16.12
C THR A 189 -12.35 -20.02 -17.42
N ASP A 190 -11.07 -19.71 -17.34
CA ASP A 190 -10.17 -19.55 -18.48
C ASP A 190 -9.82 -20.93 -19.03
N GLY A 191 -10.57 -21.39 -20.01
CA GLY A 191 -10.32 -22.59 -20.81
C GLY A 191 -9.63 -22.25 -22.13
#